data_1dbb14494dcef0676af1b54d7e237512
#
_entry.id   1dbb14494dcef0676af1b54d7e237512
#
_cell.length_a   1.000
_cell.length_b   1.000
_cell.length_c   1.000
_cell.angle_alpha   90.00
_cell.angle_beta   90.00
_cell.angle_gamma   90.00
#
_symmetry.space_group_name_H-M   'P 1'
#
loop_
_entity.id
_entity.type
_entity.pdbx_description
1 polymer ?
#
loop_
_entity_poly.entity_id
_entity_poly.type
_entity_poly.pdbx_seq_one_letter_code
_entity_poly.pdbx_strand_id
1 'polypeptide(L)'
;MISARGLVHAYGDRRAVDGVDLQVAPGERVAVAGANGAGKSTLLRMLATLLRPKEGSLQVLGHDVPDSARAARAGIGYLAHDPLVYLDLSARQNLELYGDLFGVADRDARIDGLLDDVGLLGRSEDTVRSFSRGMAQRLALARMLLHSPRLLLLDEPHASLDARGAQLLDAQLAAAADDGRAAVIVTHEVERAARVADRMVVLRAGRVVLDQPLAGMGPDAVRARYEEVAG
;
A
#
# COMPACT_ATOMS: atom_id res chain seq x y z
N MET A 1 13.59 -5.56 1.30
CA MET A 1 12.15 -5.82 1.46
C MET A 1 11.53 -6.43 0.21
N ILE A 2 11.70 -5.80 -0.95
CA ILE A 2 11.21 -6.29 -2.25
C ILE A 2 12.39 -6.44 -3.20
N SER A 3 12.42 -7.53 -3.98
CA SER A 3 13.30 -7.73 -5.13
C SER A 3 12.46 -8.24 -6.29
N ALA A 4 12.22 -7.37 -7.26
CA ALA A 4 11.48 -7.66 -8.48
C ALA A 4 12.41 -7.51 -9.68
N ARG A 5 12.41 -8.48 -10.60
CA ARG A 5 13.24 -8.46 -11.81
C ARG A 5 12.43 -8.91 -13.01
N GLY A 6 12.39 -8.07 -14.04
CA GLY A 6 11.73 -8.35 -15.31
C GLY A 6 10.25 -8.71 -15.17
N LEU A 7 9.52 -8.12 -14.22
CA LEU A 7 8.13 -8.49 -13.98
C LEU A 7 7.25 -8.18 -15.17
N VAL A 8 6.49 -9.18 -15.64
CA VAL A 8 5.50 -9.03 -16.69
C VAL A 8 4.14 -9.53 -16.21
N HIS A 9 3.10 -8.75 -16.49
CA HIS A 9 1.70 -9.18 -16.37
C HIS A 9 0.85 -8.59 -17.49
N ALA A 10 0.00 -9.42 -18.09
CA ALA A 10 -0.89 -9.01 -19.17
C ALA A 10 -2.32 -9.48 -18.91
N TYR A 11 -3.28 -8.63 -19.25
CA TYR A 11 -4.71 -8.92 -19.32
C TYR A 11 -5.09 -9.06 -20.80
N GLY A 12 -5.37 -10.31 -21.23
CA GLY A 12 -5.47 -10.62 -22.65
C GLY A 12 -4.16 -10.28 -23.36
N ASP A 13 -4.24 -9.51 -24.45
CA ASP A 13 -3.08 -9.09 -25.24
C ASP A 13 -2.39 -7.81 -24.70
N ARG A 14 -3.01 -7.13 -23.73
CA ARG A 14 -2.46 -5.89 -23.17
C ARG A 14 -1.51 -6.18 -22.02
N ARG A 15 -0.21 -5.88 -22.20
CA ARG A 15 0.75 -5.87 -21.09
C ARG A 15 0.51 -4.68 -20.19
N ALA A 16 0.06 -4.94 -18.97
CA ALA A 16 -0.16 -3.92 -17.95
C ALA A 16 1.13 -3.62 -17.16
N VAL A 17 1.99 -4.61 -17.01
CA VAL A 17 3.36 -4.50 -16.49
C VAL A 17 4.25 -5.22 -17.50
N ASP A 18 5.33 -4.59 -17.95
CA ASP A 18 6.16 -5.05 -19.07
C ASP A 18 7.66 -4.88 -18.75
N GLY A 19 8.24 -5.88 -18.12
CA GLY A 19 9.66 -5.94 -17.79
C GLY A 19 10.08 -5.00 -16.65
N VAL A 20 9.26 -4.86 -15.61
CA VAL A 20 9.54 -3.96 -14.49
C VAL A 20 10.57 -4.58 -13.53
N ASP A 21 11.66 -3.84 -13.29
CA ASP A 21 12.59 -4.05 -12.20
C ASP A 21 12.27 -3.09 -11.06
N LEU A 22 12.23 -3.59 -9.81
CA LEU A 22 12.02 -2.77 -8.62
C LEU A 22 12.69 -3.42 -7.40
N GLN A 23 13.57 -2.66 -6.75
CA GLN A 23 14.15 -3.03 -5.46
C GLN A 23 13.61 -2.09 -4.40
N VAL A 24 13.24 -2.60 -3.22
CA VAL A 24 12.86 -1.76 -2.06
C VAL A 24 13.64 -2.25 -0.84
N ALA A 25 14.42 -1.36 -0.25
CA ALA A 25 15.22 -1.65 0.93
C ALA A 25 14.37 -1.64 2.22
N PRO A 26 14.86 -2.23 3.34
CA PRO A 26 14.28 -1.99 4.65
C PRO A 26 14.29 -0.49 4.99
N GLY A 27 13.19 0.02 5.57
CA GLY A 27 13.04 1.43 5.91
C GLY A 27 12.74 2.36 4.74
N GLU A 28 12.81 1.89 3.49
CA GLU A 28 12.61 2.72 2.31
C GLU A 28 11.13 2.91 1.97
N ARG A 29 10.77 4.15 1.64
CA ARG A 29 9.44 4.54 1.16
C ARG A 29 9.54 4.94 -0.31
N VAL A 30 8.92 4.14 -1.17
CA VAL A 30 8.93 4.34 -2.63
C VAL A 30 7.57 4.82 -3.12
N ALA A 31 7.52 5.98 -3.75
CA ALA A 31 6.35 6.44 -4.48
C ALA A 31 6.37 5.87 -5.90
N VAL A 32 5.27 5.24 -6.31
CA VAL A 32 5.06 4.78 -7.69
C VAL A 32 4.03 5.68 -8.34
N ALA A 33 4.48 6.54 -9.25
CA ALA A 33 3.67 7.50 -9.98
C ALA A 33 3.45 7.07 -11.44
N GLY A 34 2.54 7.74 -12.13
CA GLY A 34 2.23 7.51 -13.55
C GLY A 34 0.77 7.79 -13.88
N ALA A 35 0.46 7.92 -15.16
CA ALA A 35 -0.91 8.15 -15.63
C ALA A 35 -1.86 6.98 -15.30
N ASN A 36 -3.17 7.22 -15.42
CA ASN A 36 -4.16 6.16 -15.31
C ASN A 36 -3.91 5.10 -16.38
N GLY A 37 -3.93 3.83 -15.97
CA GLY A 37 -3.63 2.70 -16.86
C GLY A 37 -2.14 2.45 -17.11
N ALA A 38 -1.22 3.17 -16.46
CA ALA A 38 0.23 2.96 -16.57
C ALA A 38 0.73 1.63 -15.98
N GLY A 39 -0.11 0.89 -15.21
CA GLY A 39 0.25 -0.39 -14.62
C GLY A 39 0.48 -0.36 -13.10
N LYS A 40 0.34 0.80 -12.45
CA LYS A 40 0.65 1.01 -11.02
C LYS A 40 -0.06 0.02 -10.08
N SER A 41 -1.40 -0.03 -10.14
CA SER A 41 -2.19 -0.95 -9.27
C SER A 41 -1.95 -2.42 -9.63
N THR A 42 -1.62 -2.73 -10.90
CA THR A 42 -1.23 -4.09 -11.30
C THR A 42 0.10 -4.47 -10.66
N LEU A 43 1.10 -3.60 -10.73
CA LEU A 43 2.38 -3.81 -10.06
C LEU A 43 2.16 -3.97 -8.55
N LEU A 44 1.40 -3.07 -7.91
CA LEU A 44 1.14 -3.13 -6.47
C LEU A 44 0.46 -4.45 -6.06
N ARG A 45 -0.51 -4.94 -6.85
CA ARG A 45 -1.16 -6.24 -6.60
C ARG A 45 -0.19 -7.42 -6.73
N MET A 46 0.77 -7.36 -7.64
CA MET A 46 1.83 -8.36 -7.73
C MET A 46 2.72 -8.34 -6.49
N LEU A 47 3.15 -7.16 -6.04
CA LEU A 47 3.92 -6.98 -4.80
C LEU A 47 3.14 -7.45 -3.57
N ALA A 48 1.81 -7.24 -3.54
CA ALA A 48 0.92 -7.75 -2.51
C ALA A 48 0.64 -9.27 -2.61
N THR A 49 1.25 -9.94 -3.56
CA THR A 49 1.05 -11.39 -3.86
C THR A 49 -0.40 -11.76 -4.22
N LEU A 50 -1.20 -10.78 -4.59
CA LEU A 50 -2.59 -10.96 -5.03
C LEU A 50 -2.70 -11.30 -6.52
N LEU A 51 -1.62 -11.03 -7.27
CA LEU A 51 -1.54 -11.28 -8.69
C LEU A 51 -0.19 -11.95 -9.01
N ARG A 52 -0.24 -13.07 -9.71
CA ARG A 52 0.97 -13.80 -10.09
C ARG A 52 1.65 -13.13 -11.28
N PRO A 53 2.98 -12.85 -11.23
CA PRO A 53 3.74 -12.51 -12.44
C PRO A 53 3.61 -13.60 -13.50
N LYS A 54 3.50 -13.22 -14.77
CA LYS A 54 3.56 -14.16 -15.90
C LYS A 54 5.00 -14.47 -16.29
N GLU A 55 5.90 -13.48 -16.13
CA GLU A 55 7.33 -13.59 -16.40
C GLU A 55 8.10 -12.79 -15.34
N GLY A 56 9.38 -13.06 -15.21
CA GLY A 56 10.27 -12.43 -14.23
C GLY A 56 10.28 -13.16 -12.89
N SER A 57 10.97 -12.55 -11.92
CA SER A 57 11.08 -13.09 -10.56
C SER A 57 10.69 -12.03 -9.54
N LEU A 58 10.03 -12.47 -8.47
CA LEU A 58 9.59 -11.60 -7.38
C LEU A 58 9.90 -12.24 -6.04
N GLN A 59 10.60 -11.50 -5.20
CA GLN A 59 10.81 -11.82 -3.79
C GLN A 59 10.22 -10.72 -2.93
N VAL A 60 9.43 -11.08 -1.90
CA VAL A 60 8.83 -10.14 -0.95
C VAL A 60 9.12 -10.62 0.46
N LEU A 61 9.72 -9.77 1.29
CA LEU A 61 10.13 -10.09 2.67
C LEU A 61 11.05 -11.33 2.75
N GLY A 62 11.86 -11.58 1.72
CA GLY A 62 12.74 -12.75 1.62
C GLY A 62 12.05 -14.02 1.14
N HIS A 63 10.79 -13.98 0.77
CA HIS A 63 10.02 -15.11 0.28
C HIS A 63 9.81 -15.04 -1.23
N ASP A 64 10.08 -16.12 -1.94
CA ASP A 64 9.82 -16.23 -3.38
C ASP A 64 8.32 -16.30 -3.67
N VAL A 65 7.88 -15.50 -4.65
CA VAL A 65 6.49 -15.45 -5.11
C VAL A 65 6.40 -16.05 -6.51
N PRO A 66 5.48 -16.99 -6.75
CA PRO A 66 4.30 -17.33 -5.94
C PRO A 66 4.50 -18.42 -4.87
N ASP A 67 5.60 -19.13 -4.85
CA ASP A 67 5.76 -20.40 -4.11
C ASP A 67 5.57 -20.22 -2.60
N SER A 68 6.09 -19.14 -2.02
CA SER A 68 5.99 -18.82 -0.60
C SER A 68 5.10 -17.59 -0.32
N ALA A 69 4.13 -17.30 -1.20
CA ALA A 69 3.26 -16.11 -1.09
C ALA A 69 2.51 -16.01 0.25
N ARG A 70 2.13 -17.15 0.87
CA ARG A 70 1.46 -17.16 2.17
C ARG A 70 2.36 -16.61 3.28
N ALA A 71 3.64 -17.00 3.29
CA ALA A 71 4.60 -16.51 4.27
C ALA A 71 4.88 -15.00 4.07
N ALA A 72 5.01 -14.54 2.82
CA ALA A 72 5.16 -13.13 2.53
C ALA A 72 3.96 -12.31 3.04
N ARG A 73 2.72 -12.78 2.83
CA ARG A 73 1.49 -12.08 3.25
C ARG A 73 1.40 -11.81 4.74
N ALA A 74 1.99 -12.65 5.58
CA ALA A 74 2.00 -12.45 7.03
C ALA A 74 2.67 -11.12 7.46
N GLY A 75 3.56 -10.57 6.63
CA GLY A 75 4.23 -9.29 6.92
C GLY A 75 3.79 -8.14 6.01
N ILE A 76 2.76 -8.31 5.17
CA ILE A 76 2.29 -7.29 4.23
C ILE A 76 1.01 -6.64 4.77
N GLY A 77 1.01 -5.30 4.91
CA GLY A 77 -0.18 -4.48 5.05
C GLY A 77 -0.59 -3.94 3.68
N TYR A 78 -1.79 -4.26 3.23
CA TYR A 78 -2.30 -3.79 1.93
C TYR A 78 -3.54 -2.91 2.12
N LEU A 79 -3.44 -1.66 1.69
CA LEU A 79 -4.53 -0.70 1.61
C LEU A 79 -4.86 -0.47 0.13
N ALA A 80 -5.97 -1.03 -0.30
CA ALA A 80 -6.48 -0.88 -1.66
C ALA A 80 -7.29 0.40 -1.80
N HIS A 81 -7.56 0.79 -3.05
CA HIS A 81 -8.48 1.89 -3.35
C HIS A 81 -9.89 1.63 -2.77
N ASP A 82 -10.37 0.39 -2.86
CA ASP A 82 -11.59 -0.06 -2.18
C ASP A 82 -11.25 -0.55 -0.77
N PRO A 83 -12.09 -0.30 0.26
CA PRO A 83 -11.78 -0.62 1.66
C PRO A 83 -11.53 -2.10 1.93
N LEU A 84 -12.06 -3.03 1.12
CA LEU A 84 -11.95 -4.48 1.31
C LEU A 84 -12.38 -4.92 2.71
N VAL A 85 -13.50 -4.42 3.20
CA VAL A 85 -14.15 -4.77 4.47
C VAL A 85 -15.50 -5.43 4.21
N TYR A 86 -15.95 -6.28 5.12
CA TYR A 86 -17.22 -6.96 5.04
C TYR A 86 -18.33 -6.03 5.51
N LEU A 87 -19.23 -5.65 4.60
CA LEU A 87 -20.27 -4.65 4.86
C LEU A 87 -21.32 -5.12 5.88
N ASP A 88 -21.56 -6.42 5.97
CA ASP A 88 -22.58 -7.03 6.85
C ASP A 88 -22.04 -7.31 8.27
N LEU A 89 -20.75 -7.15 8.49
CA LEU A 89 -20.11 -7.24 9.81
C LEU A 89 -20.01 -5.86 10.45
N SER A 90 -19.93 -5.82 11.79
CA SER A 90 -19.58 -4.59 12.51
C SER A 90 -18.10 -4.23 12.27
N ALA A 91 -17.69 -3.02 12.66
CA ALA A 91 -16.27 -2.61 12.57
C ALA A 91 -15.40 -3.54 13.42
N ARG A 92 -15.82 -3.87 14.65
CA ARG A 92 -15.13 -4.81 15.53
C ARG A 92 -15.03 -6.21 14.90
N GLN A 93 -16.13 -6.77 14.45
CA GLN A 93 -16.18 -8.10 13.82
C GLN A 93 -15.28 -8.20 12.60
N ASN A 94 -15.18 -7.14 11.79
CA ASN A 94 -14.20 -7.08 10.70
C ASN A 94 -12.77 -7.26 11.23
N LEU A 95 -12.39 -6.53 12.26
CA LEU A 95 -11.03 -6.62 12.81
C LEU A 95 -10.79 -7.96 13.54
N GLU A 96 -11.78 -8.50 14.24
CA GLU A 96 -11.71 -9.82 14.88
C GLU A 96 -11.42 -10.92 13.84
N LEU A 97 -12.16 -10.93 12.73
CA LEU A 97 -11.95 -11.89 11.65
C LEU A 97 -10.50 -11.86 11.13
N TYR A 98 -9.97 -10.67 10.85
CA TYR A 98 -8.59 -10.55 10.39
C TYR A 98 -7.58 -10.83 11.51
N GLY A 99 -7.87 -10.45 12.75
CA GLY A 99 -7.06 -10.76 13.92
C GLY A 99 -6.86 -12.26 14.10
N ASP A 100 -7.94 -13.04 13.95
CA ASP A 100 -7.89 -14.52 14.01
C ASP A 100 -7.11 -15.10 12.83
N LEU A 101 -7.32 -14.59 11.61
CA LEU A 101 -6.61 -15.06 10.42
C LEU A 101 -5.09 -14.83 10.49
N PHE A 102 -4.67 -13.74 11.13
CA PHE A 102 -3.26 -13.39 11.31
C PHE A 102 -2.66 -13.90 12.64
N GLY A 103 -3.48 -14.42 13.54
CA GLY A 103 -3.03 -14.90 14.86
C GLY A 103 -2.51 -13.75 15.74
N VAL A 104 -3.19 -12.62 15.74
CA VAL A 104 -2.78 -11.41 16.49
C VAL A 104 -2.88 -11.68 17.99
N ALA A 105 -1.75 -11.54 18.70
CA ALA A 105 -1.71 -11.62 20.15
C ALA A 105 -2.44 -10.40 20.77
N ASP A 106 -3.04 -10.59 21.95
CA ASP A 106 -3.81 -9.57 22.67
C ASP A 106 -4.81 -8.84 21.75
N ARG A 107 -5.45 -9.63 20.85
CA ARG A 107 -6.28 -9.19 19.75
C ARG A 107 -7.27 -8.10 20.14
N ASP A 108 -8.04 -8.30 21.23
CA ASP A 108 -9.12 -7.38 21.61
C ASP A 108 -8.58 -6.01 22.05
N ALA A 109 -7.52 -5.98 22.84
CA ALA A 109 -6.84 -4.74 23.21
C ALA A 109 -6.24 -4.02 21.99
N ARG A 110 -5.67 -4.79 21.05
CA ARG A 110 -5.13 -4.26 19.79
C ARG A 110 -6.23 -3.66 18.90
N ILE A 111 -7.42 -4.31 18.84
CA ILE A 111 -8.58 -3.84 18.10
C ILE A 111 -9.10 -2.53 18.72
N ASP A 112 -9.26 -2.47 20.03
CA ASP A 112 -9.73 -1.27 20.72
C ASP A 112 -8.80 -0.07 20.47
N GLY A 113 -7.49 -0.27 20.59
CA GLY A 113 -6.52 0.76 20.28
C GLY A 113 -6.59 1.27 18.85
N LEU A 114 -6.67 0.37 17.86
CA LEU A 114 -6.79 0.76 16.46
C LEU A 114 -8.11 1.44 16.13
N LEU A 115 -9.23 0.98 16.72
CA LEU A 115 -10.53 1.63 16.55
C LEU A 115 -10.54 3.03 17.15
N ASP A 116 -9.84 3.25 18.26
CA ASP A 116 -9.67 4.59 18.84
C ASP A 116 -8.80 5.48 17.94
N ASP A 117 -7.65 4.98 17.49
CA ASP A 117 -6.75 5.69 16.58
C ASP A 117 -7.49 6.21 15.33
N VAL A 118 -8.30 5.35 14.71
CA VAL A 118 -9.08 5.72 13.53
C VAL A 118 -10.41 6.45 13.87
N GLY A 119 -10.72 6.67 15.16
CA GLY A 119 -11.93 7.37 15.63
C GLY A 119 -13.22 6.61 15.34
N LEU A 120 -13.19 5.29 15.46
CA LEU A 120 -14.35 4.41 15.26
C LEU A 120 -14.73 3.60 16.51
N LEU A 121 -14.04 3.80 17.65
CA LEU A 121 -14.30 3.02 18.87
C LEU A 121 -15.75 3.14 19.34
N GLY A 122 -16.30 4.36 19.36
CA GLY A 122 -17.71 4.61 19.73
C GLY A 122 -18.76 4.07 18.75
N ARG A 123 -18.30 3.52 17.62
CA ARG A 123 -19.14 2.90 16.58
C ARG A 123 -18.65 1.49 16.22
N SER A 124 -17.90 0.87 17.13
CA SER A 124 -17.29 -0.45 16.92
C SER A 124 -18.32 -1.53 16.59
N GLU A 125 -19.51 -1.46 17.17
CA GLU A 125 -20.59 -2.43 16.98
C GLU A 125 -21.51 -2.08 15.80
N ASP A 126 -21.34 -0.91 15.18
CA ASP A 126 -22.15 -0.53 14.02
C ASP A 126 -21.75 -1.34 12.80
N THR A 127 -22.73 -1.80 12.03
CA THR A 127 -22.53 -2.50 10.76
C THR A 127 -21.84 -1.57 9.76
N VAL A 128 -20.80 -2.04 9.09
CA VAL A 128 -20.03 -1.24 8.12
C VAL A 128 -20.88 -0.72 6.96
N ARG A 129 -22.00 -1.38 6.64
CA ARG A 129 -22.99 -0.89 5.67
C ARG A 129 -23.52 0.51 5.99
N SER A 130 -23.54 0.90 7.28
CA SER A 130 -23.98 2.24 7.73
C SER A 130 -22.86 3.30 7.67
N PHE A 131 -21.64 2.91 7.31
CA PHE A 131 -20.49 3.80 7.31
C PHE A 131 -20.43 4.69 6.07
N SER A 132 -19.95 5.92 6.24
CA SER A 132 -19.52 6.73 5.11
C SER A 132 -18.29 6.10 4.44
N ARG A 133 -17.98 6.50 3.20
CA ARG A 133 -16.78 6.04 2.49
C ARG A 133 -15.50 6.30 3.31
N GLY A 134 -15.38 7.49 3.91
CA GLY A 134 -14.23 7.82 4.75
C GLY A 134 -14.12 6.96 6.01
N MET A 135 -15.27 6.62 6.66
CA MET A 135 -15.28 5.70 7.81
C MET A 135 -14.84 4.29 7.39
N ALA A 136 -15.35 3.78 6.28
CA ALA A 136 -14.96 2.47 5.78
C ALA A 136 -13.46 2.44 5.41
N GLN A 137 -12.92 3.52 4.86
CA GLN A 137 -11.49 3.62 4.54
C GLN A 137 -10.63 3.71 5.82
N ARG A 138 -11.09 4.41 6.87
CA ARG A 138 -10.41 4.41 8.17
C ARG A 138 -10.41 3.02 8.83
N LEU A 139 -11.50 2.27 8.70
CA LEU A 139 -11.54 0.87 9.13
C LEU A 139 -10.56 -0.01 8.33
N ALA A 140 -10.47 0.20 7.01
CA ALA A 140 -9.48 -0.49 6.18
C ALA A 140 -8.03 -0.18 6.59
N LEU A 141 -7.75 1.05 7.02
CA LEU A 141 -6.46 1.44 7.58
C LEU A 141 -6.18 0.69 8.90
N ALA A 142 -7.15 0.64 9.83
CA ALA A 142 -7.03 -0.14 11.06
C ALA A 142 -6.79 -1.64 10.77
N ARG A 143 -7.54 -2.22 9.82
CA ARG A 143 -7.37 -3.60 9.37
C ARG A 143 -5.96 -3.85 8.83
N MET A 144 -5.43 -2.93 8.00
CA MET A 144 -4.09 -3.03 7.45
C MET A 144 -3.00 -3.04 8.54
N LEU A 145 -3.18 -2.24 9.60
CA LEU A 145 -2.22 -2.10 10.69
C LEU A 145 -2.34 -3.19 11.78
N LEU A 146 -3.40 -4.00 11.76
CA LEU A 146 -3.78 -4.91 12.84
C LEU A 146 -2.67 -5.91 13.22
N HIS A 147 -2.03 -6.52 12.23
CA HIS A 147 -0.98 -7.53 12.39
C HIS A 147 0.45 -6.96 12.36
N SER A 148 0.59 -5.65 12.56
CA SER A 148 1.90 -4.94 12.60
C SER A 148 2.80 -5.26 11.39
N PRO A 149 2.36 -4.95 10.16
CA PRO A 149 3.07 -5.32 8.94
C PRO A 149 4.46 -4.67 8.85
N ARG A 150 5.40 -5.39 8.23
CA ARG A 150 6.76 -4.92 7.92
C ARG A 150 6.85 -4.18 6.57
N LEU A 151 5.90 -4.44 5.67
CA LEU A 151 5.80 -3.83 4.34
C LEU A 151 4.40 -3.26 4.15
N LEU A 152 4.30 -1.96 3.89
CA LEU A 152 3.06 -1.26 3.60
C LEU A 152 2.93 -1.09 2.08
N LEU A 153 1.84 -1.58 1.51
CA LEU A 153 1.50 -1.45 0.10
C LEU A 153 0.19 -0.66 -0.03
N LEU A 154 0.26 0.54 -0.59
CA LEU A 154 -0.80 1.53 -0.52
C LEU A 154 -1.23 1.97 -1.94
N ASP A 155 -2.50 1.78 -2.28
CA ASP A 155 -3.07 2.18 -3.58
C ASP A 155 -3.94 3.43 -3.42
N GLU A 156 -3.43 4.59 -3.84
CA GLU A 156 -4.07 5.91 -3.75
C GLU A 156 -4.60 6.22 -2.33
N PRO A 157 -3.78 6.04 -1.28
CA PRO A 157 -4.28 5.93 0.09
C PRO A 157 -4.95 7.20 0.61
N HIS A 158 -4.53 8.38 0.13
CA HIS A 158 -5.09 9.65 0.59
C HIS A 158 -6.40 10.06 -0.11
N ALA A 159 -6.67 9.53 -1.31
CA ALA A 159 -7.84 9.94 -2.12
C ALA A 159 -9.19 9.68 -1.44
N SER A 160 -9.24 8.78 -0.47
CA SER A 160 -10.46 8.37 0.21
C SER A 160 -10.43 8.56 1.73
N LEU A 161 -9.35 9.10 2.28
CA LEU A 161 -9.22 9.40 3.71
C LEU A 161 -9.63 10.85 4.02
N ASP A 162 -10.34 11.02 5.12
CA ASP A 162 -10.53 12.34 5.73
C ASP A 162 -9.24 12.81 6.46
N ALA A 163 -9.26 14.03 7.00
CA ALA A 163 -8.09 14.62 7.64
C ALA A 163 -7.50 13.74 8.78
N ARG A 164 -8.35 13.08 9.57
CA ARG A 164 -7.90 12.20 10.68
C ARG A 164 -7.21 10.95 10.13
N GLY A 165 -7.82 10.29 9.15
CA GLY A 165 -7.24 9.11 8.51
C GLY A 165 -5.93 9.43 7.78
N ALA A 166 -5.86 10.58 7.10
CA ALA A 166 -4.65 11.04 6.43
C ALA A 166 -3.51 11.31 7.43
N GLN A 167 -3.79 11.98 8.55
CA GLN A 167 -2.81 12.23 9.61
C GLN A 167 -2.27 10.93 10.21
N LEU A 168 -3.15 9.96 10.50
CA LEU A 168 -2.72 8.66 11.03
C LEU A 168 -1.83 7.92 10.02
N LEU A 169 -2.20 7.91 8.74
CA LEU A 169 -1.39 7.28 7.69
C LEU A 169 -0.03 7.95 7.57
N ASP A 170 0.02 9.28 7.54
CA ASP A 170 1.27 10.04 7.45
C ASP A 170 2.18 9.75 8.67
N ALA A 171 1.61 9.65 9.88
CA ALA A 171 2.34 9.24 11.07
C ALA A 171 2.89 7.80 10.96
N GLN A 172 2.09 6.85 10.43
CA GLN A 172 2.55 5.47 10.20
C GLN A 172 3.66 5.39 9.16
N LEU A 173 3.61 6.21 8.11
CA LEU A 173 4.66 6.30 7.10
C LEU A 173 5.95 6.93 7.64
N ALA A 174 5.84 7.94 8.51
CA ALA A 174 7.00 8.54 9.17
C ALA A 174 7.68 7.52 10.10
N ALA A 175 6.92 6.85 10.95
CA ALA A 175 7.43 5.83 11.87
C ALA A 175 8.02 4.62 11.14
N ALA A 176 7.54 4.31 9.93
CA ALA A 176 7.99 3.13 9.17
C ALA A 176 9.50 3.17 8.88
N ALA A 177 10.06 4.34 8.59
CA ALA A 177 11.49 4.50 8.32
C ALA A 177 12.33 4.15 9.56
N ASP A 178 11.93 4.65 10.74
CA ASP A 178 12.66 4.45 11.99
C ASP A 178 12.61 2.99 12.47
N ASP A 179 11.47 2.32 12.23
CA ASP A 179 11.23 0.92 12.61
C ASP A 179 11.79 -0.09 11.58
N GLY A 180 12.42 0.37 10.49
CA GLY A 180 12.89 -0.48 9.39
C GLY A 180 11.76 -1.11 8.56
N ARG A 181 10.52 -0.64 8.70
CA ARG A 181 9.40 -1.00 7.82
C ARG A 181 9.56 -0.27 6.49
N ALA A 182 9.15 -0.91 5.40
CA ALA A 182 9.17 -0.27 4.09
C ALA A 182 7.75 0.06 3.60
N ALA A 183 7.64 1.00 2.66
CA ALA A 183 6.37 1.33 2.03
C ALA A 183 6.50 1.48 0.51
N VAL A 184 5.48 1.01 -0.22
CA VAL A 184 5.28 1.35 -1.64
C VAL A 184 3.93 2.05 -1.75
N ILE A 185 3.95 3.29 -2.24
CA ILE A 185 2.80 4.19 -2.29
C ILE A 185 2.49 4.47 -3.76
N VAL A 186 1.43 3.88 -4.28
CA VAL A 186 0.91 4.24 -5.60
C VAL A 186 0.10 5.52 -5.46
N THR A 187 0.43 6.55 -6.23
CA THR A 187 -0.30 7.81 -6.22
C THR A 187 -0.17 8.58 -7.52
N HIS A 188 -1.15 9.43 -7.81
CA HIS A 188 -1.06 10.48 -8.83
C HIS A 188 -0.74 11.86 -8.21
N GLU A 189 -0.76 11.98 -6.87
CA GLU A 189 -0.42 13.19 -6.12
C GLU A 189 1.09 13.26 -5.87
N VAL A 190 1.89 13.54 -6.90
CA VAL A 190 3.37 13.49 -6.82
C VAL A 190 3.96 14.50 -5.83
N GLU A 191 3.33 15.65 -5.64
CA GLU A 191 3.75 16.66 -4.66
C GLU A 191 3.58 16.15 -3.21
N ARG A 192 2.53 15.38 -2.96
CA ARG A 192 2.32 14.74 -1.67
C ARG A 192 3.31 13.59 -1.44
N ALA A 193 3.53 12.79 -2.49
CA ALA A 193 4.53 11.73 -2.48
C ALA A 193 5.92 12.26 -2.10
N ALA A 194 6.30 13.44 -2.60
CA ALA A 194 7.56 14.10 -2.27
C ALA A 194 7.77 14.40 -0.77
N ARG A 195 6.70 14.45 0.01
CA ARG A 195 6.77 14.72 1.47
C ARG A 195 6.96 13.46 2.31
N VAL A 196 6.58 12.30 1.77
CA VAL A 196 6.51 11.06 2.54
C VAL A 196 7.36 9.94 1.97
N ALA A 197 7.89 10.07 0.74
CA ALA A 197 8.69 9.07 0.08
C ALA A 197 10.16 9.49 -0.03
N ASP A 198 11.05 8.50 -0.03
CA ASP A 198 12.50 8.68 -0.18
C ASP A 198 12.92 8.61 -1.65
N ARG A 199 12.12 7.95 -2.49
CA ARG A 199 12.38 7.70 -3.90
C ARG A 199 11.09 7.68 -4.71
N MET A 200 11.15 8.13 -5.95
CA MET A 200 10.04 8.08 -6.91
C MET A 200 10.38 7.20 -8.10
N VAL A 201 9.47 6.30 -8.42
CA VAL A 201 9.47 5.47 -9.63
C VAL A 201 8.28 5.89 -10.49
N VAL A 202 8.51 6.23 -11.76
CA VAL A 202 7.43 6.59 -12.70
C VAL A 202 7.21 5.45 -13.67
N LEU A 203 5.96 5.00 -13.75
CA LEU A 203 5.51 4.04 -14.75
C LEU A 203 4.82 4.73 -15.92
N ARG A 204 5.19 4.30 -17.14
CA ARG A 204 4.51 4.67 -18.38
C ARG A 204 4.34 3.43 -19.25
N ALA A 205 3.11 3.13 -19.68
CA ALA A 205 2.77 1.96 -20.49
C ALA A 205 3.36 0.63 -19.96
N GLY A 206 3.31 0.41 -18.64
CA GLY A 206 3.78 -0.80 -17.99
C GLY A 206 5.29 -0.87 -17.72
N ARG A 207 6.06 0.16 -18.10
CA ARG A 207 7.53 0.19 -17.94
C ARG A 207 7.97 1.30 -17.01
N VAL A 208 9.08 1.10 -16.32
CA VAL A 208 9.75 2.16 -15.54
C VAL A 208 10.43 3.12 -16.50
N VAL A 209 10.06 4.41 -16.42
CA VAL A 209 10.68 5.49 -17.22
C VAL A 209 11.50 6.44 -16.37
N LEU A 210 11.33 6.40 -15.06
CA LEU A 210 12.16 7.13 -14.09
C LEU A 210 12.26 6.31 -12.80
N ASP A 211 13.44 6.27 -12.22
CA ASP A 211 13.71 5.77 -10.87
C ASP A 211 14.74 6.70 -10.22
N GLN A 212 14.31 7.51 -9.24
CA GLN A 212 15.10 8.62 -8.74
C GLN A 212 14.88 8.85 -7.25
N PRO A 213 15.98 9.03 -6.45
CA PRO A 213 15.91 9.52 -5.08
C PRO A 213 15.28 10.92 -5.02
N LEU A 214 14.55 11.20 -3.93
CA LEU A 214 13.88 12.48 -3.70
C LEU A 214 14.63 13.36 -2.69
N ALA A 215 15.72 12.89 -2.12
CA ALA A 215 16.52 13.63 -1.15
C ALA A 215 16.96 15.01 -1.71
N GLY A 216 16.60 16.07 -0.98
CA GLY A 216 16.91 17.45 -1.37
C GLY A 216 15.98 18.06 -2.42
N MET A 217 14.97 17.33 -2.90
CA MET A 217 14.00 17.85 -3.86
C MET A 217 12.74 18.37 -3.13
N GLY A 218 12.35 19.60 -3.42
CA GLY A 218 11.05 20.13 -3.00
C GLY A 218 9.91 19.61 -3.87
N PRO A 219 8.63 19.75 -3.42
CA PRO A 219 7.46 19.25 -4.16
C PRO A 219 7.38 19.76 -5.62
N ASP A 220 7.70 21.01 -5.86
CA ASP A 220 7.66 21.61 -7.21
C ASP A 220 8.71 20.99 -8.15
N ALA A 221 9.92 20.70 -7.63
CA ALA A 221 10.97 20.04 -8.40
C ALA A 221 10.60 18.58 -8.74
N VAL A 222 9.98 17.88 -7.81
CA VAL A 222 9.46 16.52 -8.02
C VAL A 222 8.36 16.52 -9.08
N ARG A 223 7.44 17.48 -9.01
CA ARG A 223 6.38 17.66 -10.00
C ARG A 223 6.96 17.94 -11.40
N ALA A 224 7.86 18.91 -11.52
CA ALA A 224 8.51 19.24 -12.80
C ALA A 224 9.20 17.99 -13.40
N ARG A 225 9.91 17.23 -12.58
CA ARG A 225 10.60 16.00 -13.02
C ARG A 225 9.63 14.91 -13.46
N TYR A 226 8.49 14.78 -12.79
CA TYR A 226 7.42 13.87 -13.20
C TYR A 226 6.83 14.27 -14.56
N GLU A 227 6.51 15.57 -14.75
CA GLU A 227 5.91 16.11 -15.99
C GLU A 227 6.82 15.88 -17.22
N GLU A 228 8.16 15.98 -17.05
CA GLU A 228 9.13 15.70 -18.13
C GLU A 228 9.04 14.27 -18.67
N VAL A 229 8.70 13.27 -17.83
CA VAL A 229 8.76 11.85 -18.21
C VAL A 229 7.41 11.19 -18.36
N ALA A 230 6.35 11.80 -17.80
CA ALA A 230 5.00 11.25 -17.82
C ALA A 230 4.21 11.58 -19.09
N GLY A 231 4.65 12.59 -19.85
CA GLY A 231 4.05 13.06 -21.11
C GLY A 231 4.18 12.09 -22.27
#